data_181e593abb7d3a2fee2de6cadc37b4f2
#
_entry.id   181e593abb7d3a2fee2de6cadc37b4f2
#
_cell.length_a   1.000
_cell.length_b   1.000
_cell.length_c   1.000
_cell.angle_alpha   90.00
_cell.angle_beta   90.00
_cell.angle_gamma   90.00
#
_symmetry.space_group_name_H-M   'P 1'
#
loop_
_entity.id
_entity.type
_entity.pdbx_description
1 polymer ?
#
loop_
_entity_poly.entity_id
_entity_poly.type
_entity_poly.pdbx_seq_one_letter_code
_entity_poly.pdbx_strand_id
1 'polypeptide(L)'
;MVACIGKMRERGMNMNFVGTVDAHEAYKMALATNKMGNDLANKYANYVSKKLRQQKTGRLQNSYVDSGRNKVYKSEWATERKFPEARQSMTEKEITKFYNRVVKSKTYQSLVTERGQSDPALRIMKTVNYNARVAGQASYRGVALQPSCGMNKWVVLHELAHTAGHMHHDLPFRQALVKLISRFLGTEVAKELKRQFRAHKVKMSVSQTIKSPEKWLQDYNKMAAMRAKVKGNK
;
A
#
# COMPACT_ATOMS: atom_id res chain seq x y z
N MET A 1 -23.37 7.04 26.90
CA MET A 1 -22.14 7.22 26.12
C MET A 1 -21.21 8.34 26.61
N VAL A 2 -21.60 9.17 27.56
CA VAL A 2 -20.80 10.27 28.12
C VAL A 2 -19.87 9.82 29.26
N ALA A 3 -20.09 8.67 29.85
CA ALA A 3 -19.34 8.20 31.03
C ALA A 3 -17.91 7.68 30.74
N CYS A 4 -17.55 7.40 29.48
CA CYS A 4 -16.20 6.94 29.13
C CYS A 4 -15.15 8.05 28.97
N ILE A 5 -15.58 9.31 28.75
CA ILE A 5 -14.68 10.45 28.52
C ILE A 5 -14.04 10.94 29.82
N GLY A 6 -14.75 10.84 30.95
CA GLY A 6 -14.28 11.34 32.27
C GLY A 6 -13.14 10.51 32.87
N LYS A 7 -13.11 9.19 32.65
CA LYS A 7 -12.10 8.29 33.22
C LYS A 7 -10.76 8.25 32.45
N MET A 8 -10.69 8.84 31.26
CA MET A 8 -9.47 8.86 30.43
C MET A 8 -8.51 10.02 30.74
N ARG A 9 -8.94 11.00 31.52
CA ARG A 9 -8.13 12.19 31.88
C ARG A 9 -7.01 11.91 32.92
N GLU A 10 -7.14 10.87 33.70
CA GLU A 10 -6.27 10.68 34.88
C GLU A 10 -5.09 9.72 34.69
N ARG A 11 -4.98 9.03 33.55
CA ARG A 11 -3.91 8.06 33.39
C ARG A 11 -3.19 8.24 32.07
N GLY A 12 -2.31 9.12 31.87
CA GLY A 12 -1.36 9.27 30.74
C GLY A 12 -1.30 8.17 29.65
N MET A 13 -2.45 7.54 29.37
CA MET A 13 -2.55 6.40 28.46
C MET A 13 -2.49 6.86 27.02
N ASN A 14 -1.61 6.28 26.25
CA ASN A 14 -1.68 6.26 24.79
C ASN A 14 -3.09 5.81 24.39
N MET A 15 -3.93 6.75 23.95
CA MET A 15 -5.27 6.45 23.49
C MET A 15 -5.16 5.63 22.18
N ASN A 16 -5.25 4.32 22.28
CA ASN A 16 -5.58 3.48 21.14
C ASN A 16 -7.06 3.72 20.86
N PHE A 17 -7.36 4.57 19.86
CA PHE A 17 -8.73 4.75 19.37
C PHE A 17 -9.17 3.46 18.67
N VAL A 18 -9.75 2.57 19.43
CA VAL A 18 -10.56 1.46 18.93
C VAL A 18 -12.01 1.92 19.09
N GLY A 19 -12.54 2.64 18.12
CA GLY A 19 -13.90 3.14 18.13
C GLY A 19 -14.09 4.34 17.19
N THR A 20 -15.29 4.57 16.78
CA THR A 20 -15.74 5.54 15.78
C THR A 20 -15.60 7.00 16.24
N VAL A 21 -14.39 7.50 16.37
CA VAL A 21 -14.16 8.95 16.48
C VAL A 21 -14.20 9.53 15.08
N ASP A 22 -15.24 10.29 14.76
CA ASP A 22 -15.30 11.01 13.50
C ASP A 22 -14.46 12.31 13.53
N ALA A 23 -14.39 13.02 12.40
CA ALA A 23 -13.62 14.25 12.29
C ALA A 23 -14.15 15.36 13.21
N HIS A 24 -15.46 15.37 13.48
CA HIS A 24 -16.11 16.37 14.32
C HIS A 24 -15.76 16.18 15.80
N GLU A 25 -15.78 14.95 16.28
CA GLU A 25 -15.31 14.62 17.63
C GLU A 25 -13.82 14.93 17.80
N ALA A 26 -12.98 14.61 16.81
CA ALA A 26 -11.58 14.97 16.82
C ALA A 26 -11.34 16.47 16.89
N TYR A 27 -12.15 17.27 16.18
CA TYR A 27 -12.12 18.74 16.26
C TYR A 27 -12.47 19.25 17.66
N LYS A 28 -13.57 18.76 18.26
CA LYS A 28 -13.96 19.11 19.63
C LYS A 28 -12.88 18.76 20.64
N MET A 29 -12.27 17.58 20.52
CA MET A 29 -11.16 17.15 21.38
C MET A 29 -9.95 18.08 21.25
N ALA A 30 -9.61 18.52 20.05
CA ALA A 30 -8.51 19.45 19.82
C ALA A 30 -8.77 20.81 20.47
N LEU A 31 -9.97 21.35 20.35
CA LEU A 31 -10.36 22.61 21.01
C LEU A 31 -10.33 22.47 22.54
N ALA A 32 -10.76 21.35 23.09
CA ALA A 32 -10.80 21.11 24.54
C ALA A 32 -9.41 21.07 25.18
N THR A 33 -8.32 20.99 24.41
CA THR A 33 -6.95 21.03 24.93
C THR A 33 -6.50 22.44 25.33
N ASN A 34 -7.29 23.48 25.04
CA ASN A 34 -6.95 24.89 25.24
C ASN A 34 -5.60 25.35 24.64
N LYS A 35 -4.96 24.50 23.82
CA LYS A 35 -3.67 24.75 23.18
C LYS A 35 -3.77 24.93 21.67
N MET A 36 -4.98 24.75 21.11
CA MET A 36 -5.23 24.85 19.68
C MET A 36 -6.36 25.86 19.42
N GLY A 37 -6.08 26.85 18.58
CA GLY A 37 -7.14 27.64 17.96
C GLY A 37 -7.86 26.86 16.84
N ASN A 38 -8.95 27.42 16.32
CA ASN A 38 -9.82 26.77 15.34
C ASN A 38 -9.06 26.24 14.10
N ASP A 39 -8.06 26.95 13.61
CA ASP A 39 -7.28 26.52 12.43
C ASP A 39 -6.47 25.24 12.71
N LEU A 40 -5.80 25.16 13.85
CA LEU A 40 -5.05 23.96 14.24
C LEU A 40 -5.98 22.80 14.59
N ALA A 41 -7.12 23.04 15.19
CA ALA A 41 -8.13 22.03 15.46
C ALA A 41 -8.69 21.43 14.15
N ASN A 42 -8.95 22.26 13.14
CA ASN A 42 -9.33 21.79 11.80
C ASN A 42 -8.23 20.95 11.14
N LYS A 43 -6.97 21.36 11.25
CA LYS A 43 -5.83 20.58 10.73
C LYS A 43 -5.70 19.22 11.45
N TYR A 44 -5.93 19.17 12.75
CA TYR A 44 -5.95 17.92 13.50
C TYR A 44 -7.13 17.04 13.09
N ALA A 45 -8.35 17.57 12.95
CA ALA A 45 -9.52 16.84 12.49
C ALA A 45 -9.28 16.22 11.10
N ASN A 46 -8.67 16.97 10.18
CA ASN A 46 -8.28 16.48 8.86
C ASN A 46 -7.22 15.35 8.94
N TYR A 47 -6.27 15.45 9.87
CA TYR A 47 -5.31 14.38 10.14
C TYR A 47 -6.02 13.10 10.61
N VAL A 48 -6.96 13.19 11.56
CA VAL A 48 -7.74 12.06 12.07
C VAL A 48 -8.56 11.43 10.96
N SER A 49 -9.34 12.23 10.21
CA SER A 49 -10.13 11.75 9.06
C SER A 49 -9.29 11.01 8.04
N LYS A 50 -8.11 11.55 7.71
CA LYS A 50 -7.16 10.90 6.80
C LYS A 50 -6.68 9.56 7.35
N LYS A 51 -6.40 9.49 8.66
CA LYS A 51 -5.97 8.25 9.32
C LYS A 51 -7.06 7.19 9.35
N LEU A 52 -8.28 7.55 9.70
CA LEU A 52 -9.45 6.65 9.69
C LEU A 52 -9.70 6.10 8.28
N ARG A 53 -9.66 6.97 7.25
CA ARG A 53 -9.78 6.54 5.86
C ARG A 53 -8.67 5.56 5.47
N GLN A 54 -7.43 5.82 5.86
CA GLN A 54 -6.30 4.92 5.61
C GLN A 54 -6.49 3.56 6.29
N GLN A 55 -6.99 3.54 7.52
CA GLN A 55 -7.31 2.31 8.24
C GLN A 55 -8.39 1.50 7.52
N LYS A 56 -9.48 2.15 7.10
CA LYS A 56 -10.61 1.53 6.41
C LYS A 56 -10.22 1.00 5.03
N THR A 57 -9.45 1.75 4.25
CA THR A 57 -9.12 1.41 2.85
C THR A 57 -7.77 0.73 2.67
N GLY A 58 -6.94 0.69 3.70
CA GLY A 58 -5.54 0.26 3.62
C GLY A 58 -4.62 1.19 2.81
N ARG A 59 -5.15 2.27 2.25
CA ARG A 59 -4.38 3.22 1.43
C ARG A 59 -3.61 4.21 2.29
N LEU A 60 -2.32 4.34 2.03
CA LEU A 60 -1.43 5.24 2.76
C LEU A 60 -1.46 6.69 2.24
N GLN A 61 -1.92 6.89 1.01
CA GLN A 61 -1.99 8.21 0.36
C GLN A 61 -3.17 8.30 -0.61
N ASN A 62 -3.76 9.50 -0.72
CA ASN A 62 -4.77 9.84 -1.72
C ASN A 62 -4.12 10.52 -2.95
N SER A 63 -2.91 10.18 -3.34
CA SER A 63 -2.27 10.85 -4.46
C SER A 63 -2.43 10.02 -5.73
N TYR A 64 -2.70 10.69 -6.83
CA TYR A 64 -2.61 10.14 -8.18
C TYR A 64 -1.16 9.74 -8.53
N VAL A 65 -0.19 10.17 -7.75
CA VAL A 65 1.23 9.82 -7.91
C VAL A 65 1.54 8.58 -7.12
N ASP A 66 1.98 7.53 -7.79
CA ASP A 66 2.45 6.28 -7.19
C ASP A 66 3.87 6.45 -6.61
N SER A 67 3.96 7.23 -5.54
CA SER A 67 5.24 7.59 -4.90
C SER A 67 5.98 6.41 -4.27
N GLY A 68 5.29 5.28 -4.09
CA GLY A 68 5.85 4.04 -3.53
C GLY A 68 6.49 3.11 -4.56
N ARG A 69 6.15 3.27 -5.85
CA ARG A 69 6.49 2.34 -6.93
C ARG A 69 7.96 1.97 -6.98
N ASN A 70 8.85 2.95 -7.00
CA ASN A 70 10.29 2.70 -7.11
C ASN A 70 10.85 1.87 -5.94
N LYS A 71 10.32 2.05 -4.73
CA LYS A 71 10.73 1.27 -3.56
C LYS A 71 10.22 -0.16 -3.63
N VAL A 72 9.00 -0.34 -4.14
CA VAL A 72 8.41 -1.67 -4.37
C VAL A 72 9.25 -2.41 -5.41
N TYR A 73 9.52 -1.83 -6.57
CA TYR A 73 10.38 -2.45 -7.59
C TYR A 73 11.79 -2.78 -7.08
N LYS A 74 12.44 -1.88 -6.33
CA LYS A 74 13.75 -2.19 -5.71
C LYS A 74 13.67 -3.40 -4.80
N SER A 75 12.58 -3.56 -4.06
CA SER A 75 12.37 -4.70 -3.17
C SER A 75 12.12 -5.99 -3.95
N GLU A 76 11.34 -5.91 -5.03
CA GLU A 76 11.08 -7.04 -5.92
C GLU A 76 12.38 -7.50 -6.58
N TRP A 77 13.13 -6.61 -7.21
CA TRP A 77 14.42 -6.94 -7.84
C TRP A 77 15.45 -7.53 -6.86
N ALA A 78 15.47 -7.04 -5.62
CA ALA A 78 16.35 -7.61 -4.59
C ALA A 78 15.92 -9.03 -4.19
N THR A 79 14.61 -9.31 -4.20
CA THR A 79 14.07 -10.64 -3.95
C THR A 79 14.34 -11.58 -5.12
N GLU A 80 14.06 -11.14 -6.34
CA GLU A 80 14.25 -11.90 -7.58
C GLU A 80 15.70 -12.36 -7.77
N ARG A 81 16.68 -11.52 -7.39
CA ARG A 81 18.10 -11.91 -7.44
C ARG A 81 18.43 -13.10 -6.54
N LYS A 82 17.67 -13.31 -5.47
CA LYS A 82 17.85 -14.46 -4.57
C LYS A 82 17.08 -15.70 -4.99
N PHE A 83 16.04 -15.50 -5.80
CA PHE A 83 15.16 -16.57 -6.30
C PHE A 83 15.03 -16.46 -7.83
N PRO A 84 16.12 -16.67 -8.57
CA PRO A 84 16.16 -16.47 -10.02
C PRO A 84 15.18 -17.37 -10.78
N GLU A 85 14.83 -18.52 -10.21
CA GLU A 85 13.83 -19.45 -10.76
C GLU A 85 12.44 -18.81 -10.92
N ALA A 86 12.11 -17.80 -10.12
CA ALA A 86 10.86 -17.06 -10.23
C ALA A 86 10.80 -16.21 -11.51
N ARG A 87 11.95 -15.86 -12.07
CA ARG A 87 12.11 -15.12 -13.34
C ARG A 87 12.49 -15.98 -14.52
N GLN A 88 12.56 -17.28 -14.35
CA GLN A 88 12.81 -18.17 -15.47
C GLN A 88 11.79 -17.92 -16.58
N SER A 89 12.29 -17.71 -17.81
CA SER A 89 11.46 -17.49 -18.97
C SER A 89 10.61 -18.73 -19.26
N MET A 90 9.36 -18.52 -19.62
CA MET A 90 8.39 -19.56 -19.92
C MET A 90 7.91 -19.41 -21.36
N THR A 91 7.53 -20.52 -21.98
CA THR A 91 6.85 -20.52 -23.27
C THR A 91 5.44 -19.93 -23.14
N GLU A 92 4.84 -19.52 -24.25
CA GLU A 92 3.45 -19.00 -24.26
C GLU A 92 2.46 -20.00 -23.68
N LYS A 93 2.62 -21.28 -23.99
CA LYS A 93 1.76 -22.36 -23.47
C LYS A 93 1.89 -22.49 -21.94
N GLU A 94 3.12 -22.45 -21.43
CA GLU A 94 3.40 -22.57 -19.99
C GLU A 94 2.88 -21.35 -19.22
N ILE A 95 3.12 -20.13 -19.75
CA ILE A 95 2.66 -18.90 -19.10
C ILE A 95 1.15 -18.83 -19.07
N THR A 96 0.48 -19.23 -20.15
CA THR A 96 -1.00 -19.27 -20.23
C THR A 96 -1.54 -20.29 -19.23
N LYS A 97 -0.94 -21.48 -19.13
CA LYS A 97 -1.33 -22.48 -18.13
C LYS A 97 -1.13 -21.97 -16.70
N PHE A 98 0.00 -21.32 -16.42
CA PHE A 98 0.27 -20.73 -15.11
C PHE A 98 -0.72 -19.61 -14.78
N TYR A 99 -0.92 -18.67 -15.71
CA TYR A 99 -1.88 -17.57 -15.59
C TYR A 99 -3.28 -18.05 -15.23
N ASN A 100 -3.82 -18.97 -16.02
CA ASN A 100 -5.15 -19.53 -15.79
C ASN A 100 -5.27 -20.24 -14.44
N ARG A 101 -4.21 -20.94 -14.00
CA ARG A 101 -4.16 -21.56 -12.67
C ARG A 101 -4.22 -20.52 -11.54
N VAL A 102 -3.54 -19.36 -11.71
CA VAL A 102 -3.58 -18.29 -10.73
C VAL A 102 -4.96 -17.65 -10.68
N VAL A 103 -5.50 -17.26 -11.84
CA VAL A 103 -6.81 -16.60 -11.96
C VAL A 103 -7.94 -17.45 -11.38
N LYS A 104 -7.95 -18.76 -11.66
CA LYS A 104 -8.96 -19.71 -11.14
C LYS A 104 -8.79 -20.06 -9.66
N SER A 105 -7.70 -19.62 -9.02
CA SER A 105 -7.44 -19.98 -7.63
C SER A 105 -8.32 -19.19 -6.65
N LYS A 106 -8.72 -19.86 -5.54
CA LYS A 106 -9.40 -19.20 -4.42
C LYS A 106 -8.61 -18.01 -3.88
N THR A 107 -7.26 -18.09 -3.93
CA THR A 107 -6.38 -17.01 -3.47
C THR A 107 -6.56 -15.76 -4.30
N TYR A 108 -6.51 -15.85 -5.64
CA TYR A 108 -6.73 -14.69 -6.52
C TYR A 108 -8.15 -14.16 -6.36
N GLN A 109 -9.16 -15.03 -6.44
CA GLN A 109 -10.58 -14.64 -6.33
C GLN A 109 -10.87 -13.89 -5.00
N SER A 110 -10.23 -14.29 -3.90
CA SER A 110 -10.38 -13.59 -2.61
C SER A 110 -9.70 -12.21 -2.55
N LEU A 111 -8.86 -11.87 -3.52
CA LEU A 111 -8.20 -10.57 -3.63
C LEU A 111 -8.95 -9.59 -4.52
N VAL A 112 -9.83 -10.10 -5.38
CA VAL A 112 -10.59 -9.27 -6.32
C VAL A 112 -11.52 -8.33 -5.55
N THR A 113 -11.37 -7.02 -5.81
CA THR A 113 -12.22 -5.97 -5.25
C THR A 113 -13.32 -5.60 -6.24
N GLU A 114 -14.26 -4.73 -5.83
CA GLU A 114 -15.30 -4.18 -6.72
C GLU A 114 -14.74 -3.54 -8.02
N ARG A 115 -13.48 -3.09 -7.99
CA ARG A 115 -12.76 -2.49 -9.13
C ARG A 115 -11.85 -3.48 -9.85
N GLY A 116 -11.82 -4.73 -9.38
CA GLY A 116 -10.96 -5.77 -9.93
C GLY A 116 -11.65 -6.61 -10.98
N GLN A 117 -10.89 -7.48 -11.62
CA GLN A 117 -11.36 -8.44 -12.62
C GLN A 117 -11.24 -9.85 -12.06
N SER A 118 -12.32 -10.58 -12.00
CA SER A 118 -12.32 -11.99 -11.57
C SER A 118 -11.75 -12.93 -12.64
N ASP A 119 -11.90 -12.56 -13.91
CA ASP A 119 -11.41 -13.31 -15.08
C ASP A 119 -10.72 -12.35 -16.07
N PRO A 120 -9.54 -11.77 -15.71
CA PRO A 120 -8.84 -10.87 -16.60
C PRO A 120 -8.26 -11.62 -17.80
N ALA A 121 -8.32 -11.01 -18.99
CA ALA A 121 -7.76 -11.59 -20.20
C ALA A 121 -6.22 -11.54 -20.17
N LEU A 122 -5.55 -12.58 -20.68
CA LEU A 122 -4.11 -12.58 -20.95
C LEU A 122 -3.86 -12.26 -22.41
N ARG A 123 -2.96 -11.32 -22.67
CA ARG A 123 -2.44 -11.00 -23.99
C ARG A 123 -0.92 -11.01 -23.99
N ILE A 124 -0.33 -11.72 -24.94
CA ILE A 124 1.10 -11.60 -25.21
C ILE A 124 1.29 -10.58 -26.33
N MET A 125 2.15 -9.60 -26.12
CA MET A 125 2.39 -8.54 -27.09
C MET A 125 3.09 -9.13 -28.33
N LYS A 126 2.62 -8.77 -29.53
CA LYS A 126 3.19 -9.25 -30.79
C LYS A 126 4.53 -8.59 -31.11
N THR A 127 4.71 -7.36 -30.68
CA THR A 127 5.91 -6.55 -30.97
C THR A 127 6.71 -6.38 -29.71
N VAL A 128 7.99 -6.73 -29.79
CA VAL A 128 8.94 -6.42 -28.74
C VAL A 128 9.27 -4.93 -28.85
N ASN A 129 8.78 -4.14 -27.92
CA ASN A 129 9.21 -2.75 -27.83
C ASN A 129 10.50 -2.70 -27.01
N TYR A 130 11.63 -2.72 -27.67
CA TYR A 130 12.97 -2.67 -27.06
C TYR A 130 13.20 -1.41 -26.21
N ASN A 131 12.47 -0.33 -26.48
CA ASN A 131 12.52 0.93 -25.71
C ASN A 131 11.57 0.91 -24.50
N ALA A 132 10.62 -0.03 -24.45
CA ALA A 132 9.72 -0.12 -23.31
C ALA A 132 10.40 -0.91 -22.18
N ARG A 133 10.81 -0.22 -21.15
CA ARG A 133 11.29 -0.83 -19.88
C ARG A 133 10.16 -1.48 -19.07
N VAL A 134 9.14 -1.99 -19.74
CA VAL A 134 7.91 -2.52 -19.13
C VAL A 134 7.79 -3.98 -19.50
N ALA A 135 7.97 -4.87 -18.52
CA ALA A 135 7.86 -6.32 -18.72
C ALA A 135 6.40 -6.78 -18.85
N GLY A 136 5.49 -6.12 -18.16
CA GLY A 136 4.04 -6.38 -18.20
C GLY A 136 3.25 -5.09 -17.99
N GLN A 137 1.98 -5.15 -18.30
CA GLN A 137 1.04 -4.06 -18.09
C GLN A 137 -0.33 -4.60 -17.70
N ALA A 138 -0.82 -4.19 -16.55
CA ALA A 138 -2.19 -4.43 -16.13
C ALA A 138 -3.11 -3.30 -16.58
N SER A 139 -4.32 -3.67 -16.96
CA SER A 139 -5.42 -2.75 -17.27
C SER A 139 -6.73 -3.31 -16.73
N TYR A 140 -7.80 -2.54 -16.81
CA TYR A 140 -9.16 -3.02 -16.50
C TYR A 140 -9.64 -4.16 -17.42
N ARG A 141 -8.96 -4.43 -18.54
CA ARG A 141 -9.31 -5.51 -19.46
C ARG A 141 -8.47 -6.77 -19.26
N GLY A 142 -7.37 -6.69 -18.53
CA GLY A 142 -6.49 -7.81 -18.28
C GLY A 142 -5.01 -7.45 -18.25
N VAL A 143 -4.19 -8.46 -18.51
CA VAL A 143 -2.73 -8.39 -18.45
C VAL A 143 -2.15 -8.52 -19.86
N ALA A 144 -1.20 -7.64 -20.20
CA ALA A 144 -0.38 -7.76 -21.40
C ALA A 144 1.09 -8.01 -20.99
N LEU A 145 1.72 -9.04 -21.56
CA LEU A 145 3.10 -9.41 -21.26
C LEU A 145 4.01 -9.19 -22.46
N GLN A 146 5.23 -8.70 -22.22
CA GLN A 146 6.28 -8.60 -23.23
C GLN A 146 6.93 -9.96 -23.44
N PRO A 147 7.12 -10.44 -24.68
CA PRO A 147 7.77 -11.73 -24.96
C PRO A 147 9.20 -11.81 -24.42
N SER A 148 9.96 -10.73 -24.50
CA SER A 148 11.39 -10.72 -24.16
C SER A 148 11.69 -10.76 -22.67
N CYS A 149 10.82 -10.21 -21.81
CA CYS A 149 11.12 -10.05 -20.39
C CYS A 149 9.93 -10.25 -19.43
N GLY A 150 8.70 -10.32 -19.99
CA GLY A 150 7.47 -10.47 -19.22
C GLY A 150 6.99 -11.90 -19.02
N MET A 151 7.52 -12.84 -19.78
CA MET A 151 7.08 -14.23 -19.81
C MET A 151 7.64 -15.04 -18.65
N ASN A 152 7.36 -14.63 -17.43
CA ASN A 152 7.80 -15.33 -16.21
C ASN A 152 6.75 -15.21 -15.09
N LYS A 153 6.88 -16.09 -14.10
CA LYS A 153 5.91 -16.19 -13.00
C LYS A 153 5.81 -14.90 -12.18
N TRP A 154 6.95 -14.22 -11.95
CA TRP A 154 6.98 -13.00 -11.14
C TRP A 154 6.14 -11.89 -11.76
N VAL A 155 6.38 -11.59 -13.04
CA VAL A 155 5.64 -10.54 -13.74
C VAL A 155 4.15 -10.86 -13.80
N VAL A 156 3.76 -12.12 -14.07
CA VAL A 156 2.35 -12.54 -14.04
C VAL A 156 1.70 -12.24 -12.69
N LEU A 157 2.35 -12.58 -11.58
CA LEU A 157 1.80 -12.34 -10.23
C LEU A 157 1.71 -10.86 -9.89
N HIS A 158 2.69 -10.06 -10.34
CA HIS A 158 2.69 -8.60 -10.19
C HIS A 158 1.50 -7.98 -10.92
N GLU A 159 1.33 -8.30 -12.19
CA GLU A 159 0.23 -7.73 -13.00
C GLU A 159 -1.15 -8.22 -12.52
N LEU A 160 -1.25 -9.48 -12.07
CA LEU A 160 -2.48 -9.99 -11.47
C LEU A 160 -2.82 -9.32 -10.14
N ALA A 161 -1.85 -8.88 -9.37
CA ALA A 161 -2.14 -8.06 -8.18
C ALA A 161 -2.77 -6.71 -8.56
N HIS A 162 -2.39 -6.12 -9.69
CA HIS A 162 -3.05 -4.92 -10.23
C HIS A 162 -4.48 -5.22 -10.71
N THR A 163 -4.69 -6.27 -11.50
CA THR A 163 -6.01 -6.62 -12.03
C THR A 163 -7.02 -7.01 -10.95
N ALA A 164 -6.56 -7.43 -9.77
CA ALA A 164 -7.41 -7.63 -8.60
C ALA A 164 -8.04 -6.33 -8.05
N GLY A 165 -7.74 -5.17 -8.64
CA GLY A 165 -8.30 -3.87 -8.27
C GLY A 165 -7.34 -2.93 -7.55
N HIS A 166 -6.04 -3.21 -7.60
CA HIS A 166 -5.00 -2.46 -6.91
C HIS A 166 -4.03 -1.78 -7.90
N MET A 167 -4.51 -0.73 -8.59
CA MET A 167 -3.77 -0.10 -9.70
C MET A 167 -2.51 0.65 -9.30
N HIS A 168 -2.34 1.00 -8.02
CA HIS A 168 -1.12 1.63 -7.49
C HIS A 168 -0.35 0.66 -6.61
N HIS A 169 0.98 0.84 -6.49
CA HIS A 169 1.83 0.03 -5.60
C HIS A 169 1.65 0.41 -4.12
N ASP A 170 0.41 0.64 -3.70
CA ASP A 170 0.01 0.97 -2.34
C ASP A 170 -0.06 -0.27 -1.42
N LEU A 171 -0.52 -0.11 -0.19
CA LEU A 171 -0.57 -1.21 0.77
C LEU A 171 -1.45 -2.39 0.30
N PRO A 172 -2.67 -2.18 -0.24
CA PRO A 172 -3.48 -3.29 -0.76
C PRO A 172 -2.79 -4.08 -1.87
N PHE A 173 -2.15 -3.39 -2.83
CA PHE A 173 -1.34 -4.05 -3.88
C PHE A 173 -0.24 -4.92 -3.27
N ARG A 174 0.55 -4.37 -2.35
CA ARG A 174 1.67 -5.10 -1.73
C ARG A 174 1.21 -6.32 -0.94
N GLN A 175 0.06 -6.22 -0.26
CA GLN A 175 -0.54 -7.34 0.45
C GLN A 175 -1.04 -8.41 -0.53
N ALA A 176 -1.68 -8.02 -1.62
CA ALA A 176 -2.12 -8.92 -2.68
C ALA A 176 -0.93 -9.63 -3.33
N LEU A 177 0.12 -8.87 -3.73
CA LEU A 177 1.35 -9.43 -4.31
C LEU A 177 2.00 -10.46 -3.38
N VAL A 178 2.18 -10.13 -2.09
CA VAL A 178 2.77 -11.05 -1.11
C VAL A 178 1.93 -12.33 -0.97
N LYS A 179 0.59 -12.23 -0.97
CA LYS A 179 -0.29 -13.41 -0.92
C LYS A 179 -0.13 -14.29 -2.16
N LEU A 180 -0.10 -13.69 -3.34
CA LEU A 180 0.09 -14.42 -4.60
C LEU A 180 1.47 -15.08 -4.65
N ILE A 181 2.54 -14.36 -4.32
CA ILE A 181 3.90 -14.91 -4.26
C ILE A 181 3.96 -16.06 -3.26
N SER A 182 3.42 -15.90 -2.06
CA SER A 182 3.42 -16.97 -1.06
C SER A 182 2.74 -18.24 -1.55
N ARG A 183 1.66 -18.11 -2.31
CA ARG A 183 0.89 -19.26 -2.83
C ARG A 183 1.55 -19.94 -4.02
N PHE A 184 2.17 -19.16 -4.93
CA PHE A 184 2.58 -19.67 -6.24
C PHE A 184 4.10 -19.78 -6.42
N LEU A 185 4.90 -19.05 -5.64
CA LEU A 185 6.35 -19.13 -5.63
C LEU A 185 6.92 -19.70 -4.32
N GLY A 186 6.09 -19.76 -3.27
CA GLY A 186 6.49 -20.32 -1.99
C GLY A 186 6.60 -19.29 -0.86
N THR A 187 6.51 -19.79 0.36
CA THR A 187 6.51 -18.96 1.58
C THR A 187 7.84 -18.29 1.83
N GLU A 188 8.95 -18.91 1.45
CA GLU A 188 10.30 -18.35 1.63
C GLU A 188 10.53 -17.13 0.73
N VAL A 189 10.07 -17.19 -0.54
CA VAL A 189 10.11 -16.06 -1.46
C VAL A 189 9.28 -14.88 -0.89
N ALA A 190 8.10 -15.18 -0.35
CA ALA A 190 7.25 -14.16 0.25
C ALA A 190 7.84 -13.56 1.54
N LYS A 191 8.53 -14.37 2.37
CA LYS A 191 9.25 -13.89 3.56
C LYS A 191 10.39 -12.95 3.16
N GLU A 192 11.16 -13.32 2.14
CA GLU A 192 12.23 -12.48 1.62
C GLU A 192 11.68 -11.17 1.05
N LEU A 193 10.61 -11.19 0.25
CA LEU A 193 9.97 -9.97 -0.24
C LEU A 193 9.55 -9.04 0.91
N LYS A 194 8.94 -9.58 1.95
CA LYS A 194 8.59 -8.80 3.17
C LYS A 194 9.84 -8.23 3.85
N ARG A 195 10.95 -8.97 3.88
CA ARG A 195 12.23 -8.50 4.40
C ARG A 195 12.77 -7.34 3.57
N GLN A 196 12.73 -7.45 2.23
CA GLN A 196 13.14 -6.38 1.31
C GLN A 196 12.23 -5.14 1.43
N PHE A 197 10.93 -5.33 1.60
CA PHE A 197 10.02 -4.21 1.88
C PHE A 197 10.44 -3.44 3.14
N ARG A 198 10.82 -4.12 4.21
CA ARG A 198 11.36 -3.47 5.42
C ARG A 198 12.67 -2.73 5.15
N ALA A 199 13.61 -3.37 4.46
CA ALA A 199 14.91 -2.80 4.11
C ALA A 199 14.77 -1.50 3.29
N HIS A 200 13.85 -1.47 2.32
CA HIS A 200 13.56 -0.30 1.48
C HIS A 200 12.52 0.66 2.08
N LYS A 201 12.16 0.49 3.35
CA LYS A 201 11.17 1.33 4.06
C LYS A 201 9.80 1.36 3.35
N VAL A 202 9.38 0.23 2.79
CA VAL A 202 8.04 0.02 2.24
C VAL A 202 7.12 -0.45 3.36
N LYS A 203 6.09 0.33 3.66
CA LYS A 203 5.16 0.03 4.76
C LYS A 203 4.22 -1.10 4.38
N MET A 204 4.14 -2.14 5.22
CA MET A 204 3.25 -3.31 5.05
C MET A 204 2.03 -3.28 5.99
N SER A 205 1.87 -2.21 6.75
CA SER A 205 0.71 -1.97 7.62
C SER A 205 0.41 -0.49 7.73
N VAL A 206 -0.82 -0.15 8.04
CA VAL A 206 -1.22 1.20 8.42
C VAL A 206 -1.08 1.31 9.93
N SER A 207 -0.48 2.41 10.40
CA SER A 207 -0.44 2.68 11.84
C SER A 207 -1.87 2.78 12.38
N GLN A 208 -2.21 1.90 13.31
CA GLN A 208 -3.49 1.92 14.02
C GLN A 208 -3.58 3.11 15.01
N THR A 209 -2.43 3.66 15.42
CA THR A 209 -2.38 4.71 16.42
C THR A 209 -2.70 6.06 15.80
N ILE A 210 -3.76 6.68 16.26
CA ILE A 210 -4.07 8.10 16.03
C ILE A 210 -3.45 8.85 17.21
N LYS A 211 -2.61 9.84 16.90
CA LYS A 211 -1.95 10.65 17.94
C LYS A 211 -3.01 11.48 18.69
N SER A 212 -2.85 11.63 20.00
CA SER A 212 -3.64 12.60 20.76
C SER A 212 -3.44 14.03 20.22
N PRO A 213 -4.38 14.95 20.47
CA PRO A 213 -4.24 16.34 20.05
C PRO A 213 -2.93 16.97 20.49
N GLU A 214 -2.53 16.77 21.75
CA GLU A 214 -1.31 17.33 22.33
C GLU A 214 -0.05 16.79 21.63
N LYS A 215 0.01 15.46 21.43
CA LYS A 215 1.14 14.83 20.75
C LYS A 215 1.25 15.24 19.30
N TRP A 216 0.10 15.38 18.62
CA TRP A 216 0.06 15.88 17.26
C TRP A 216 0.55 17.33 17.18
N LEU A 217 0.11 18.19 18.09
CA LEU A 217 0.52 19.59 18.17
C LEU A 217 2.02 19.73 18.41
N GLN A 218 2.59 18.94 19.32
CA GLN A 218 4.04 18.91 19.54
C GLN A 218 4.81 18.58 18.26
N ASP A 219 4.38 17.53 17.54
CA ASP A 219 5.04 17.11 16.31
C ASP A 219 4.85 18.15 15.20
N TYR A 220 3.68 18.80 15.11
CA TYR A 220 3.40 19.87 14.16
C TYR A 220 4.33 21.06 14.39
N ASN A 221 4.47 21.53 15.62
CA ASN A 221 5.34 22.66 15.98
C ASN A 221 6.82 22.34 15.72
N LYS A 222 7.26 21.11 16.04
CA LYS A 222 8.63 20.64 15.72
C LYS A 222 8.89 20.71 14.21
N MET A 223 7.94 20.24 13.38
CA MET A 223 8.07 20.29 11.91
C MET A 223 8.02 21.71 11.36
N ALA A 224 7.21 22.60 11.96
CA ALA A 224 7.14 24.01 11.58
C ALA A 224 8.47 24.72 11.86
N ALA A 225 9.07 24.48 13.04
CA ALA A 225 10.38 25.03 13.41
C ALA A 225 11.51 24.52 12.47
N MET A 226 11.49 23.24 12.11
CA MET A 226 12.46 22.70 11.12
C MET A 226 12.33 23.38 9.75
N ARG A 227 11.11 23.61 9.28
CA ARG A 227 10.84 24.28 7.99
C ARG A 227 11.28 25.75 8.00
N ALA A 228 11.08 26.44 9.13
CA ALA A 228 11.54 27.82 9.29
C ALA A 228 13.07 27.91 9.22
N LYS A 229 13.81 27.01 9.90
CA LYS A 229 15.27 26.92 9.82
C LYS A 229 15.79 26.70 8.41
N VAL A 230 15.15 25.82 7.63
CA VAL A 230 15.56 25.55 6.22
C VAL A 230 15.30 26.75 5.31
N LYS A 231 14.25 27.56 5.57
CA LYS A 231 13.96 28.77 4.80
C LYS A 231 14.86 29.96 5.16
N GLY A 232 15.30 30.04 6.41
CA GLY A 232 16.21 31.11 6.88
C GLY A 232 17.66 30.92 6.46
N ASN A 233 18.05 29.73 5.95
CA ASN A 233 19.38 29.44 5.45
C ASN A 233 19.50 29.54 3.91
N LYS A 234 18.53 30.12 3.24
CA LYS A 234 18.55 30.49 1.81
C LYS A 234 18.53 32.01 1.68
#